data_c3b78291f5ae6c0a6999a6f11831315a
#
_entry.id   c3b78291f5ae6c0a6999a6f11831315a
#
_cell.length_a   1.000
_cell.length_b   1.000
_cell.length_c   1.000
_cell.angle_alpha   90.00
_cell.angle_beta   90.00
_cell.angle_gamma   90.00
#
_symmetry.space_group_name_H-M   'P 1'
#
loop_
_entity.id
_entity.type
_entity.pdbx_description
1 polymer ?
#
loop_
_entity_poly.entity_id
_entity_poly.type
_entity_poly.pdbx_seq_one_letter_code
_entity_poly.pdbx_strand_id
1 'polypeptide(L)'
;MQLHRVAPVIAAGILAPALLLATPSFAAAAAPTPAAVSAAVLSGEPDADELRVAIARILADPDSGKRVIREANALLDANDPEAMRAWLESGYRLAQAEDDRVAIARILADPDSGRRVVAEINALLDANDPEAMRAWLESGYRLAQAEDDRVAIARILAAPTSSPALRAAAGAALDDNTPEALRHFLEIGRYEVG
;
A
#
# COMPACT_ATOMS: atom_id res chain seq x y z
N MET A 1 4.57 -39.28 -37.88
CA MET A 1 3.16 -39.64 -37.97
C MET A 1 2.41 -38.49 -37.34
N GLN A 2 1.95 -37.54 -38.14
CA GLN A 2 0.62 -37.45 -38.77
C GLN A 2 -0.51 -37.56 -37.71
N LEU A 3 -1.49 -36.77 -37.63
CA LEU A 3 -2.13 -35.71 -38.47
C LEU A 3 -3.37 -35.21 -37.75
N HIS A 4 -3.71 -33.99 -38.00
CA HIS A 4 -5.03 -33.43 -38.41
C HIS A 4 -6.02 -32.98 -37.35
N ARG A 5 -6.32 -31.67 -37.37
CA ARG A 5 -7.52 -31.02 -38.04
C ARG A 5 -8.77 -31.12 -37.18
N VAL A 6 -9.69 -30.17 -37.03
CA VAL A 6 -10.21 -29.06 -37.86
C VAL A 6 -11.15 -28.24 -36.97
N ALA A 7 -11.23 -26.92 -37.17
CA ALA A 7 -12.34 -26.08 -36.72
C ALA A 7 -13.62 -26.35 -37.54
N PRO A 8 -14.81 -25.92 -37.07
CA PRO A 8 -15.49 -24.97 -37.91
C PRO A 8 -16.10 -23.77 -37.16
N VAL A 9 -16.07 -22.66 -37.88
CA VAL A 9 -16.88 -21.45 -37.78
C VAL A 9 -18.34 -21.75 -38.18
N ILE A 10 -19.30 -21.23 -37.45
CA ILE A 10 -20.65 -20.99 -37.96
C ILE A 10 -21.12 -19.61 -37.52
N ALA A 11 -21.34 -18.74 -38.52
CA ALA A 11 -22.06 -17.48 -38.47
C ALA A 11 -23.51 -17.71 -38.91
N ALA A 12 -24.44 -17.06 -38.22
CA ALA A 12 -25.79 -16.68 -38.72
C ALA A 12 -26.35 -15.73 -37.65
N GLY A 13 -26.71 -14.48 -37.83
CA GLY A 13 -27.51 -13.84 -38.84
C GLY A 13 -29.00 -13.93 -38.49
N ILE A 14 -29.66 -12.82 -38.14
CA ILE A 14 -31.02 -12.45 -38.60
C ILE A 14 -31.66 -11.37 -37.70
N LEU A 15 -31.89 -10.22 -38.31
CA LEU A 15 -33.06 -9.32 -38.38
C LEU A 15 -33.72 -8.78 -37.11
N ALA A 16 -33.75 -7.45 -37.09
CA ALA A 16 -34.72 -6.60 -36.39
C ALA A 16 -36.15 -6.67 -36.99
N PRO A 17 -37.14 -6.26 -36.23
CA PRO A 17 -38.10 -5.32 -36.82
C PRO A 17 -38.25 -4.03 -36.00
N ALA A 18 -38.32 -2.94 -36.71
CA ALA A 18 -38.72 -1.62 -36.26
C ALA A 18 -40.23 -1.60 -35.94
N LEU A 19 -40.58 -1.04 -34.80
CA LEU A 19 -41.93 -0.63 -34.48
C LEU A 19 -41.95 0.88 -34.22
N LEU A 20 -42.47 1.59 -35.19
CA LEU A 20 -42.90 2.97 -35.12
C LEU A 20 -44.16 3.05 -34.25
N LEU A 21 -44.11 3.77 -33.14
CA LEU A 21 -45.32 4.22 -32.47
C LEU A 21 -45.25 5.74 -32.27
N ALA A 22 -46.31 6.36 -32.69
CA ALA A 22 -46.56 7.79 -32.77
C ALA A 22 -46.56 8.47 -31.42
N THR A 23 -45.96 9.67 -31.38
CA THR A 23 -46.01 10.59 -30.23
C THR A 23 -47.27 11.43 -30.25
N PRO A 24 -47.97 11.62 -29.13
CA PRO A 24 -48.84 12.79 -28.98
C PRO A 24 -48.03 13.99 -28.50
N SER A 25 -48.08 15.07 -29.26
CA SER A 25 -47.59 16.39 -28.87
C SER A 25 -48.44 16.93 -27.71
N PHE A 26 -47.83 17.05 -26.53
CA PHE A 26 -48.34 17.97 -25.50
C PHE A 26 -47.48 19.22 -25.50
N ALA A 27 -48.09 20.32 -25.89
CA ALA A 27 -47.55 21.64 -25.64
C ALA A 27 -47.57 21.89 -24.13
N ALA A 28 -46.43 21.86 -23.49
CA ALA A 28 -46.22 22.28 -22.14
C ALA A 28 -45.48 23.59 -22.14
N ALA A 29 -46.02 24.52 -21.34
CA ALA A 29 -45.53 25.86 -21.14
C ALA A 29 -44.04 25.93 -20.82
N ALA A 30 -43.37 26.93 -21.38
CA ALA A 30 -41.98 27.26 -21.08
C ALA A 30 -41.78 27.46 -19.59
N ALA A 31 -41.15 26.50 -18.94
CA ALA A 31 -40.51 26.71 -17.65
C ALA A 31 -39.25 27.55 -17.88
N PRO A 32 -38.89 28.46 -16.94
CA PRO A 32 -37.68 29.24 -17.06
C PRO A 32 -36.50 28.29 -17.14
N THR A 33 -35.67 28.41 -18.17
CA THR A 33 -34.39 27.77 -18.31
C THR A 33 -33.59 27.95 -17.02
N PRO A 34 -33.20 26.88 -16.34
CA PRO A 34 -32.17 27.02 -15.34
C PRO A 34 -30.94 27.58 -16.08
N ALA A 35 -30.45 28.71 -15.59
CA ALA A 35 -29.25 29.34 -16.07
C ALA A 35 -28.22 28.25 -16.34
N ALA A 36 -27.59 28.30 -17.53
CA ALA A 36 -26.50 27.46 -17.91
C ALA A 36 -25.48 27.51 -16.75
N VAL A 37 -25.51 26.48 -15.92
CA VAL A 37 -24.42 26.20 -15.00
C VAL A 37 -23.28 25.88 -15.93
N SER A 38 -22.39 26.85 -16.07
CA SER A 38 -21.20 26.75 -16.90
C SER A 38 -20.56 25.38 -16.69
N ALA A 39 -20.53 24.61 -17.76
CA ALA A 39 -19.71 23.42 -17.88
C ALA A 39 -18.20 23.81 -17.98
N ALA A 40 -17.80 24.81 -17.20
CA ALA A 40 -16.44 25.35 -17.13
C ALA A 40 -15.67 24.87 -15.89
N VAL A 41 -16.12 23.78 -15.24
CA VAL A 41 -15.50 23.30 -14.00
C VAL A 41 -14.99 21.87 -14.14
N LEU A 42 -14.48 21.45 -15.29
CA LEU A 42 -13.85 20.13 -15.43
C LEU A 42 -12.54 20.15 -16.23
N SER A 43 -11.83 21.27 -16.22
CA SER A 43 -10.48 21.36 -16.81
C SER A 43 -9.60 22.39 -16.04
N GLY A 44 -9.90 22.67 -14.78
CA GLY A 44 -9.10 23.57 -13.96
C GLY A 44 -7.93 22.78 -13.36
N GLU A 45 -6.71 23.25 -13.60
CA GLU A 45 -5.60 22.89 -12.72
C GLU A 45 -6.03 23.14 -11.28
N PRO A 46 -5.63 22.27 -10.32
CA PRO A 46 -6.01 22.42 -8.92
C PRO A 46 -5.62 23.82 -8.43
N ASP A 47 -6.55 24.47 -7.75
CA ASP A 47 -6.29 25.81 -7.19
C ASP A 47 -5.33 25.73 -5.98
N ALA A 48 -4.85 26.90 -5.53
CA ALA A 48 -3.89 26.96 -4.44
C ALA A 48 -4.42 26.34 -3.13
N ASP A 49 -5.73 26.40 -2.88
CA ASP A 49 -6.34 25.83 -1.67
C ASP A 49 -6.44 24.32 -1.77
N GLU A 50 -6.75 23.78 -2.94
CA GLU A 50 -6.75 22.34 -3.20
C GLU A 50 -5.34 21.73 -3.04
N LEU A 51 -4.30 22.43 -3.54
CA LEU A 51 -2.91 22.02 -3.37
C LEU A 51 -2.49 22.00 -1.90
N ARG A 52 -2.85 23.05 -1.12
CA ARG A 52 -2.60 23.09 0.33
C ARG A 52 -3.28 21.93 1.06
N VAL A 53 -4.54 21.66 0.73
CA VAL A 53 -5.29 20.53 1.33
C VAL A 53 -4.62 19.19 0.99
N ALA A 54 -4.14 19.00 -0.24
CA ALA A 54 -3.43 17.78 -0.61
C ALA A 54 -2.13 17.61 0.21
N ILE A 55 -1.33 18.67 0.35
CA ILE A 55 -0.11 18.65 1.16
C ILE A 55 -0.44 18.43 2.65
N ALA A 56 -1.48 19.07 3.18
CA ALA A 56 -1.89 18.88 4.57
C ALA A 56 -2.35 17.43 4.87
N ARG A 57 -2.95 16.74 3.90
CA ARG A 57 -3.29 15.30 4.04
C ARG A 57 -2.04 14.44 4.12
N ILE A 58 -1.03 14.74 3.31
CA ILE A 58 0.27 14.04 3.38
C ILE A 58 0.92 14.28 4.75
N LEU A 59 0.87 15.50 5.30
CA LEU A 59 1.40 15.80 6.63
C LEU A 59 0.63 15.10 7.76
N ALA A 60 -0.66 14.82 7.56
CA ALA A 60 -1.48 14.11 8.54
C ALA A 60 -1.29 12.59 8.51
N ASP A 61 -0.61 12.08 7.50
CA ASP A 61 -0.29 10.65 7.38
C ASP A 61 0.80 10.28 8.41
N PRO A 62 0.53 9.36 9.35
CA PRO A 62 1.52 8.93 10.35
C PRO A 62 2.76 8.27 9.74
N ASP A 63 2.66 7.76 8.52
CA ASP A 63 3.77 7.12 7.80
C ASP A 63 4.62 8.11 7.02
N SER A 64 4.28 9.41 7.06
CA SER A 64 5.11 10.46 6.46
C SER A 64 6.44 10.59 7.16
N GLY A 65 7.52 10.41 6.40
CA GLY A 65 8.89 10.46 6.92
C GLY A 65 9.39 11.91 7.12
N LYS A 66 10.58 12.03 7.71
CA LYS A 66 11.14 13.33 8.09
C LYS A 66 11.42 14.25 6.90
N ARG A 67 11.80 13.69 5.75
CA ARG A 67 12.07 14.48 4.55
C ARG A 67 10.77 14.99 3.96
N VAL A 68 9.76 14.11 3.84
CA VAL A 68 8.41 14.49 3.39
C VAL A 68 7.85 15.61 4.25
N ILE A 69 7.87 15.47 5.58
CA ILE A 69 7.36 16.47 6.51
C ILE A 69 8.09 17.81 6.36
N ARG A 70 9.41 17.80 6.25
CA ARG A 70 10.21 19.03 6.08
C ARG A 70 9.89 19.74 4.77
N GLU A 71 9.84 19.00 3.65
CA GLU A 71 9.57 19.59 2.34
C GLU A 71 8.14 20.11 2.24
N ALA A 72 7.15 19.35 2.73
CA ALA A 72 5.76 19.76 2.77
C ALA A 72 5.54 21.05 3.58
N ASN A 73 6.14 21.16 4.78
CA ASN A 73 6.06 22.38 5.57
C ASN A 73 6.69 23.58 4.85
N ALA A 74 7.86 23.39 4.24
CA ALA A 74 8.53 24.46 3.49
C ALA A 74 7.68 24.98 2.32
N LEU A 75 6.93 24.10 1.65
CA LEU A 75 6.02 24.48 0.57
C LEU A 75 4.81 25.26 1.08
N LEU A 76 4.23 24.85 2.21
CA LEU A 76 3.13 25.58 2.84
C LEU A 76 3.56 26.96 3.31
N ASP A 77 4.78 27.09 3.87
CA ASP A 77 5.36 28.35 4.30
C ASP A 77 5.66 29.28 3.14
N ALA A 78 6.20 28.75 2.03
CA ALA A 78 6.49 29.51 0.81
C ALA A 78 5.22 29.99 0.10
N ASN A 79 4.11 29.26 0.26
CA ASN A 79 2.83 29.57 -0.34
C ASN A 79 2.88 29.79 -1.87
N ASP A 80 3.70 28.98 -2.56
CA ASP A 80 3.89 29.01 -4.00
C ASP A 80 3.12 27.85 -4.66
N PRO A 81 2.02 28.11 -5.38
CA PRO A 81 1.20 27.06 -5.99
C PRO A 81 1.94 26.25 -7.06
N GLU A 82 2.87 26.87 -7.80
CA GLU A 82 3.63 26.15 -8.82
C GLU A 82 4.59 25.15 -8.19
N ALA A 83 5.30 25.58 -7.14
CA ALA A 83 6.17 24.70 -6.37
C ALA A 83 5.39 23.55 -5.69
N MET A 84 4.21 23.85 -5.13
CA MET A 84 3.33 22.83 -4.54
C MET A 84 2.90 21.78 -5.57
N ARG A 85 2.50 22.22 -6.76
CA ARG A 85 2.09 21.31 -7.85
C ARG A 85 3.26 20.42 -8.27
N ALA A 86 4.40 20.99 -8.58
CA ALA A 86 5.59 20.25 -9.00
C ALA A 86 6.02 19.21 -7.94
N TRP A 87 5.91 19.56 -6.67
CA TRP A 87 6.23 18.64 -5.59
C TRP A 87 5.20 17.50 -5.48
N LEU A 88 3.91 17.77 -5.59
CA LEU A 88 2.87 16.74 -5.58
C LEU A 88 2.98 15.79 -6.77
N GLU A 89 3.40 16.29 -7.93
CA GLU A 89 3.56 15.49 -9.15
C GLU A 89 4.78 14.53 -9.09
N SER A 90 5.88 14.98 -8.50
CA SER A 90 7.14 14.23 -8.56
C SER A 90 7.97 14.28 -7.28
N GLY A 91 8.05 15.41 -6.62
CA GLY A 91 8.91 15.66 -5.45
C GLY A 91 8.55 14.77 -4.26
N TYR A 92 7.25 14.60 -4.01
CA TYR A 92 6.75 13.74 -2.93
C TYR A 92 7.29 12.31 -3.03
N ARG A 93 7.23 11.70 -4.22
CA ARG A 93 7.76 10.34 -4.42
C ARG A 93 9.26 10.24 -4.16
N LEU A 94 10.01 11.26 -4.54
CA LEU A 94 11.45 11.31 -4.28
C LEU A 94 11.74 11.46 -2.78
N ALA A 95 11.01 12.35 -2.10
CA ALA A 95 11.14 12.54 -0.66
C ALA A 95 10.80 11.26 0.11
N GLN A 96 9.71 10.60 -0.28
CA GLN A 96 9.26 9.34 0.31
C GLN A 96 10.27 8.21 0.10
N ALA A 97 10.81 8.06 -1.12
CA ALA A 97 11.83 7.06 -1.41
C ALA A 97 13.10 7.21 -0.55
N GLU A 98 13.49 8.43 -0.23
CA GLU A 98 14.60 8.69 0.69
C GLU A 98 14.26 8.33 2.14
N ASP A 99 13.05 8.68 2.60
CA ASP A 99 12.58 8.32 3.93
C ASP A 99 12.47 6.80 4.09
N ASP A 100 12.01 6.08 3.05
CA ASP A 100 11.94 4.62 3.02
C ASP A 100 13.33 3.98 3.11
N ARG A 101 14.32 4.48 2.38
CA ARG A 101 15.71 4.02 2.50
C ARG A 101 16.25 4.20 3.92
N VAL A 102 15.94 5.33 4.55
CA VAL A 102 16.34 5.58 5.94
C VAL A 102 15.64 4.62 6.90
N ALA A 103 14.36 4.31 6.69
CA ALA A 103 13.63 3.35 7.50
C ALA A 103 14.22 1.93 7.36
N ILE A 104 14.47 1.48 6.13
CA ILE A 104 15.11 0.19 5.83
C ILE A 104 16.52 0.11 6.44
N ALA A 105 17.33 1.17 6.31
CA ALA A 105 18.66 1.21 6.89
C ALA A 105 18.65 1.12 8.43
N ARG A 106 17.63 1.68 9.10
CA ARG A 106 17.46 1.55 10.57
C ARG A 106 17.11 0.12 10.96
N ILE A 107 16.20 -0.53 10.22
CA ILE A 107 15.87 -1.93 10.45
C ILE A 107 17.11 -2.81 10.25
N LEU A 108 17.90 -2.55 9.20
CA LEU A 108 19.15 -3.28 8.94
C LEU A 108 20.18 -3.10 10.07
N ALA A 109 20.23 -1.91 10.66
CA ALA A 109 21.16 -1.60 11.75
C ALA A 109 20.71 -2.11 13.13
N ASP A 110 19.47 -2.59 13.24
CA ASP A 110 18.94 -3.16 14.48
C ASP A 110 19.60 -4.54 14.73
N PRO A 111 20.30 -4.74 15.86
CA PRO A 111 20.93 -6.02 16.19
C PRO A 111 19.93 -7.16 16.36
N ASP A 112 18.67 -6.85 16.63
CA ASP A 112 17.58 -7.83 16.78
C ASP A 112 16.94 -8.22 15.44
N SER A 113 17.34 -7.60 14.34
CA SER A 113 16.91 -7.98 13.00
C SER A 113 17.37 -9.40 12.67
N GLY A 114 16.38 -10.25 12.35
CA GLY A 114 16.64 -11.64 12.03
C GLY A 114 17.24 -11.85 10.64
N ARG A 115 17.67 -13.08 10.38
CA ARG A 115 18.38 -13.42 9.12
C ARG A 115 17.52 -13.23 7.88
N ARG A 116 16.22 -13.50 7.97
CA ARG A 116 15.28 -13.32 6.87
C ARG A 116 15.10 -11.85 6.55
N VAL A 117 14.86 -11.03 7.58
CA VAL A 117 14.76 -9.56 7.45
C VAL A 117 16.01 -8.99 6.80
N VAL A 118 17.20 -9.33 7.29
CA VAL A 118 18.47 -8.84 6.74
C VAL A 118 18.66 -9.27 5.27
N ALA A 119 18.32 -10.50 4.92
CA ALA A 119 18.45 -11.00 3.54
C ALA A 119 17.52 -10.26 2.57
N GLU A 120 16.27 -10.01 2.98
CA GLU A 120 15.31 -9.27 2.15
C GLU A 120 15.70 -7.80 1.99
N ILE A 121 16.16 -7.15 3.06
CA ILE A 121 16.66 -5.77 2.99
C ILE A 121 17.84 -5.66 2.01
N ASN A 122 18.81 -6.56 2.07
CA ASN A 122 19.93 -6.51 1.15
C ASN A 122 19.46 -6.66 -0.30
N ALA A 123 18.53 -7.57 -0.58
CA ALA A 123 17.97 -7.71 -1.92
C ALA A 123 17.21 -6.45 -2.40
N LEU A 124 16.48 -5.77 -1.50
CA LEU A 124 15.80 -4.51 -1.81
C LEU A 124 16.78 -3.37 -2.11
N LEU A 125 17.86 -3.27 -1.32
CA LEU A 125 18.89 -2.26 -1.53
C LEU A 125 19.66 -2.49 -2.82
N ASP A 126 19.95 -3.75 -3.16
CA ASP A 126 20.59 -4.13 -4.41
C ASP A 126 19.69 -3.84 -5.63
N ALA A 127 18.39 -4.12 -5.54
CA ALA A 127 17.43 -3.81 -6.59
C ALA A 127 17.22 -2.30 -6.77
N ASN A 128 17.38 -1.52 -5.71
CA ASN A 128 17.21 -0.05 -5.68
C ASN A 128 15.86 0.42 -6.27
N ASP A 129 14.79 -0.34 -6.02
CA ASP A 129 13.43 -0.07 -6.46
C ASP A 129 12.63 0.59 -5.33
N PRO A 130 12.29 1.90 -5.43
CA PRO A 130 11.55 2.60 -4.38
C PRO A 130 10.16 2.03 -4.12
N GLU A 131 9.47 1.52 -5.14
CA GLU A 131 8.12 0.96 -4.98
C GLU A 131 8.18 -0.38 -4.24
N ALA A 132 9.17 -1.22 -4.56
CA ALA A 132 9.42 -2.45 -3.83
C ALA A 132 9.81 -2.19 -2.36
N MET A 133 10.62 -1.16 -2.10
CA MET A 133 10.99 -0.75 -0.73
C MET A 133 9.76 -0.33 0.08
N ARG A 134 8.88 0.50 -0.50
CA ARG A 134 7.64 0.92 0.14
C ARG A 134 6.73 -0.26 0.46
N ALA A 135 6.43 -1.11 -0.53
CA ALA A 135 5.58 -2.28 -0.36
C ALA A 135 6.12 -3.23 0.73
N TRP A 136 7.45 -3.36 0.81
CA TRP A 136 8.08 -4.18 1.84
C TRP A 136 7.93 -3.56 3.23
N LEU A 137 8.09 -2.25 3.39
CA LEU A 137 7.87 -1.57 4.68
C LEU A 137 6.41 -1.68 5.13
N GLU A 138 5.45 -1.60 4.22
CA GLU A 138 4.02 -1.68 4.53
C GLU A 138 3.56 -3.09 4.95
N SER A 139 4.14 -4.13 4.38
CA SER A 139 3.66 -5.50 4.60
C SER A 139 4.75 -6.56 4.70
N GLY A 140 5.80 -6.46 3.89
CA GLY A 140 6.85 -7.47 3.78
C GLY A 140 7.66 -7.63 5.06
N TYR A 141 8.00 -6.53 5.74
CA TYR A 141 8.76 -6.54 6.98
C TYR A 141 8.11 -7.43 8.04
N ARG A 142 6.80 -7.27 8.27
CA ARG A 142 6.07 -8.07 9.26
C ARG A 142 6.10 -9.57 8.93
N LEU A 143 6.05 -9.92 7.65
CA LEU A 143 6.11 -11.31 7.20
C LEU A 143 7.52 -11.90 7.35
N ALA A 144 8.54 -11.14 6.95
CA ALA A 144 9.94 -11.55 7.12
C ALA A 144 10.30 -11.73 8.60
N GLN A 145 9.83 -10.82 9.46
CA GLN A 145 10.02 -10.90 10.90
C GLN A 145 9.33 -12.15 11.49
N ALA A 146 8.12 -12.47 11.05
CA ALA A 146 7.41 -13.68 11.50
C ALA A 146 8.16 -14.97 11.14
N GLU A 147 8.86 -15.01 10.00
CA GLU A 147 9.75 -16.15 9.66
C GLU A 147 10.93 -16.27 10.64
N ASP A 148 11.57 -15.16 10.96
CA ASP A 148 12.65 -15.13 11.92
C ASP A 148 12.15 -15.51 13.35
N ASP A 149 10.96 -15.04 13.73
CA ASP A 149 10.30 -15.39 14.99
C ASP A 149 10.01 -16.88 15.12
N ARG A 150 9.51 -17.52 14.04
CA ARG A 150 9.31 -18.98 14.00
C ARG A 150 10.61 -19.73 14.26
N VAL A 151 11.70 -19.29 13.66
CA VAL A 151 13.02 -19.89 13.88
C VAL A 151 13.49 -19.70 15.34
N ALA A 152 13.25 -18.52 15.92
CA ALA A 152 13.59 -18.24 17.31
C ALA A 152 12.76 -19.12 18.27
N ILE A 153 11.47 -19.24 18.06
CA ILE A 153 10.56 -20.07 18.87
C ILE A 153 10.92 -21.56 18.73
N ALA A 154 11.20 -22.03 17.52
CA ALA A 154 11.63 -23.41 17.30
C ALA A 154 12.94 -23.75 18.05
N ARG A 155 13.87 -22.80 18.16
CA ARG A 155 15.09 -22.97 18.97
C ARG A 155 14.76 -23.09 20.47
N ILE A 156 13.83 -22.29 20.98
CA ILE A 156 13.37 -22.37 22.37
C ILE A 156 12.74 -23.73 22.61
N LEU A 157 11.87 -24.19 21.69
CA LEU A 157 11.21 -25.50 21.79
C LEU A 157 12.21 -26.67 21.81
N ALA A 158 13.28 -26.57 21.01
CA ALA A 158 14.32 -27.60 20.89
C ALA A 158 15.36 -27.55 22.03
N ALA A 159 15.42 -26.46 22.81
CA ALA A 159 16.43 -26.29 23.84
C ALA A 159 16.21 -27.28 24.99
N PRO A 160 17.25 -28.04 25.43
CA PRO A 160 17.13 -28.99 26.56
C PRO A 160 16.71 -28.34 27.86
N THR A 161 17.08 -27.06 28.04
CA THR A 161 16.80 -26.27 29.24
C THR A 161 15.41 -25.69 29.33
N SER A 162 14.60 -25.78 28.25
CA SER A 162 13.24 -25.27 28.25
C SER A 162 12.33 -26.10 29.17
N SER A 163 11.60 -25.42 30.07
CA SER A 163 10.61 -26.05 30.92
C SER A 163 9.47 -26.65 30.13
N PRO A 164 8.70 -27.64 30.66
CA PRO A 164 7.51 -28.13 29.99
C PRO A 164 6.46 -27.05 29.71
N ALA A 165 6.30 -26.07 30.62
CA ALA A 165 5.39 -24.95 30.44
C ALA A 165 5.86 -24.03 29.29
N LEU A 166 7.17 -23.71 29.21
CA LEU A 166 7.72 -22.92 28.12
C LEU A 166 7.57 -23.62 26.77
N ARG A 167 7.78 -24.93 26.70
CA ARG A 167 7.55 -25.70 25.47
C ARG A 167 6.10 -25.71 25.05
N ALA A 168 5.16 -25.85 26.00
CA ALA A 168 3.73 -25.79 25.69
C ALA A 168 3.34 -24.42 25.14
N ALA A 169 3.80 -23.33 25.75
CA ALA A 169 3.53 -21.97 25.27
C ALA A 169 4.17 -21.69 23.88
N ALA A 170 5.40 -22.16 23.67
CA ALA A 170 6.08 -22.07 22.38
C ALA A 170 5.32 -22.85 21.27
N GLY A 171 4.84 -24.06 21.59
CA GLY A 171 4.02 -24.85 20.70
C GLY A 171 2.72 -24.14 20.32
N ALA A 172 2.00 -23.61 21.30
CA ALA A 172 0.78 -22.85 21.08
C ALA A 172 0.98 -21.63 20.15
N ALA A 173 2.10 -20.90 20.32
CA ALA A 173 2.42 -19.78 19.44
C ALA A 173 2.71 -20.22 18.00
N LEU A 174 3.40 -21.35 17.81
CA LEU A 174 3.66 -21.92 16.49
C LEU A 174 2.38 -22.50 15.84
N ASP A 175 1.45 -23.03 16.62
CA ASP A 175 0.16 -23.57 16.13
C ASP A 175 -0.77 -22.43 15.68
N ASP A 176 -0.82 -21.29 16.40
CA ASP A 176 -1.53 -20.07 16.00
C ASP A 176 -0.92 -19.49 14.73
N ASN A 177 0.42 -19.41 14.68
CA ASN A 177 1.21 -19.04 13.52
C ASN A 177 0.89 -17.66 12.92
N THR A 178 0.23 -16.77 13.66
CA THR A 178 0.08 -15.36 13.26
C THR A 178 1.35 -14.59 13.64
N PRO A 179 1.77 -13.57 12.84
CA PRO A 179 2.91 -12.72 13.19
C PRO A 179 2.79 -12.12 14.60
N GLU A 180 1.57 -11.75 14.99
CA GLU A 180 1.26 -11.17 16.30
C GLU A 180 1.47 -12.18 17.44
N ALA A 181 0.97 -13.41 17.30
CA ALA A 181 1.14 -14.46 18.31
C ALA A 181 2.59 -14.87 18.48
N LEU A 182 3.33 -14.98 17.36
CA LEU A 182 4.76 -15.31 17.39
C LEU A 182 5.56 -14.23 18.11
N ARG A 183 5.35 -12.96 17.76
CA ARG A 183 6.00 -11.81 18.38
C ARG A 183 5.64 -11.68 19.87
N HIS A 184 4.35 -11.76 20.19
CA HIS A 184 3.87 -11.72 21.58
C HIS A 184 4.54 -12.78 22.46
N PHE A 185 4.66 -14.02 21.96
CA PHE A 185 5.37 -15.05 22.71
C PHE A 185 6.81 -14.70 22.98
N LEU A 186 7.54 -14.19 21.97
CA LEU A 186 8.95 -13.84 22.13
C LEU A 186 9.18 -12.63 23.05
N GLU A 187 8.29 -11.66 23.05
CA GLU A 187 8.43 -10.42 23.83
C GLU A 187 7.89 -10.56 25.25
N ILE A 188 6.83 -11.32 25.44
CA ILE A 188 6.06 -11.39 26.68
C ILE A 188 5.90 -12.84 27.18
N GLY A 189 5.25 -13.69 26.39
CA GLY A 189 4.78 -15.00 26.84
C GLY A 189 5.86 -15.93 27.36
N ARG A 190 7.07 -15.90 26.79
CA ARG A 190 8.19 -16.73 27.25
C ARG A 190 8.66 -16.39 28.65
N TYR A 191 8.43 -15.17 29.13
CA TYR A 191 8.83 -14.72 30.48
C TYR A 191 7.75 -14.98 31.53
N GLU A 192 6.50 -15.17 31.11
CA GLU A 192 5.39 -15.48 32.00
C GLU A 192 5.36 -16.94 32.46
N VAL A 193 6.00 -17.84 31.70
CA VAL A 193 5.98 -19.30 31.92
C VAL A 193 7.36 -19.88 32.24
N GLY A 194 8.38 -19.01 32.45
CA GLY A 194 9.78 -19.36 32.70
C GLY A 194 10.09 -19.60 34.16
#